data_b17b728d1beba7cfa9a96d66f7aae538
#
_entry.id   b17b728d1beba7cfa9a96d66f7aae538
#
_cell.length_a   1.000
_cell.length_b   1.000
_cell.length_c   1.000
_cell.angle_alpha   90.00
_cell.angle_beta   90.00
_cell.angle_gamma   90.00
#
_symmetry.space_group_name_H-M   'P 1'
#
loop_
_entity.id
_entity.type
_entity.pdbx_description
1 polymer ?
#
loop_
_entity_poly.entity_id
_entity_poly.type
_entity_poly.pdbx_seq_one_letter_code
_entity_poly.pdbx_strand_id
1 'polypeptide(L)'
;MELYGIKPFIVEGSYDNIKLTTKEDIAMAEYIIGKTGTSKLCVGHGYDVHRLVEGRKLILCGVEVPNKDNLGLLGHSDADVAVHALMDAMLGAAALGDIGRHFPDSDSRYKGISSMKLLEHVRKLLDGKNAHVTNADITIVAEKPKLAKFIPDMQRSIAAALGLDTDDINCLLYTSPSPRDVEES
;
A
#
# COMPACT_ATOMS: atom_id res chain seq x y z
N MET A 1 4.06 -27.54 47.59
CA MET A 1 4.62 -26.32 48.19
C MET A 1 4.02 -26.04 49.59
N GLU A 2 2.75 -26.32 49.81
CA GLU A 2 2.11 -26.15 51.13
C GLU A 2 2.75 -27.01 52.24
N LEU A 3 3.32 -28.17 51.88
CA LEU A 3 4.04 -29.06 52.83
C LEU A 3 5.31 -28.42 53.45
N TYR A 4 5.81 -27.32 52.90
CA TYR A 4 7.01 -26.62 53.37
C TYR A 4 6.70 -25.27 54.03
N GLY A 5 5.41 -24.97 54.32
CA GLY A 5 5.01 -23.71 54.96
C GLY A 5 5.17 -22.45 54.12
N ILE A 6 5.43 -22.59 52.81
CA ILE A 6 5.58 -21.47 51.88
C ILE A 6 4.19 -21.09 51.38
N LYS A 7 3.72 -19.86 51.67
CA LYS A 7 2.49 -19.32 51.11
C LYS A 7 2.72 -18.97 49.61
N PRO A 8 1.94 -19.56 48.69
CA PRO A 8 2.02 -19.15 47.27
C PRO A 8 1.53 -17.71 47.11
N PHE A 9 2.25 -16.93 46.32
CA PHE A 9 1.83 -15.61 45.87
C PHE A 9 1.11 -15.74 44.53
N ILE A 10 -0.14 -15.26 44.47
CA ILE A 10 -0.97 -15.32 43.28
C ILE A 10 -0.71 -14.05 42.45
N VAL A 11 -0.33 -14.21 41.22
CA VAL A 11 -0.19 -13.12 40.21
C VAL A 11 -1.22 -13.29 39.12
N GLU A 12 -1.69 -12.19 38.56
CA GLU A 12 -2.54 -12.24 37.40
C GLU A 12 -1.77 -12.83 36.20
N GLY A 13 -2.38 -13.77 35.47
CA GLY A 13 -1.84 -14.40 34.30
C GLY A 13 -2.86 -14.43 33.16
N SER A 14 -2.41 -14.73 31.94
CA SER A 14 -3.30 -14.94 30.78
C SER A 14 -3.78 -16.38 30.75
N TYR A 15 -5.07 -16.60 30.45
CA TYR A 15 -5.63 -17.93 30.16
C TYR A 15 -5.04 -18.60 28.92
N ASP A 16 -4.39 -17.85 28.05
CA ASP A 16 -3.69 -18.36 26.86
C ASP A 16 -2.28 -18.88 27.20
N ASN A 17 -1.80 -18.64 28.42
CA ASN A 17 -0.52 -19.14 28.91
C ASN A 17 -0.68 -20.56 29.46
N ILE A 18 -0.73 -21.53 28.56
CA ILE A 18 -0.91 -22.95 28.90
C ILE A 18 0.43 -23.65 29.07
N LYS A 19 0.47 -24.62 29.98
CA LYS A 19 1.62 -25.53 30.12
C LYS A 19 1.44 -26.73 29.20
N LEU A 20 2.38 -26.97 28.30
CA LEU A 20 2.35 -28.11 27.41
C LEU A 20 2.83 -29.38 28.12
N THR A 21 1.90 -30.24 28.55
CA THR A 21 2.18 -31.45 29.33
C THR A 21 1.50 -32.69 28.74
N THR A 22 0.43 -32.53 27.97
CA THR A 22 -0.35 -33.61 27.35
C THR A 22 -0.50 -33.40 25.84
N LYS A 23 -1.01 -34.41 25.15
CA LYS A 23 -1.32 -34.29 23.71
C LYS A 23 -2.45 -33.29 23.46
N GLU A 24 -3.38 -33.22 24.37
CA GLU A 24 -4.49 -32.27 24.35
C GLU A 24 -4.01 -30.82 24.49
N ASP A 25 -2.98 -30.59 25.34
CA ASP A 25 -2.35 -29.26 25.46
C ASP A 25 -1.68 -28.83 24.15
N ILE A 26 -1.07 -29.79 23.41
CA ILE A 26 -0.48 -29.50 22.10
C ILE A 26 -1.56 -29.07 21.10
N ALA A 27 -2.67 -29.80 21.02
CA ALA A 27 -3.79 -29.47 20.15
C ALA A 27 -4.39 -28.08 20.50
N MET A 28 -4.46 -27.74 21.80
CA MET A 28 -4.89 -26.41 22.24
C MET A 28 -3.90 -25.33 21.85
N ALA A 29 -2.59 -25.58 22.00
CA ALA A 29 -1.55 -24.65 21.57
C ALA A 29 -1.59 -24.40 20.06
N GLU A 30 -1.74 -25.46 19.25
CA GLU A 30 -1.91 -25.36 17.80
C GLU A 30 -3.16 -24.53 17.44
N TYR A 31 -4.26 -24.72 18.17
CA TYR A 31 -5.47 -23.92 17.97
C TYR A 31 -5.27 -22.44 18.34
N ILE A 32 -4.56 -22.15 19.45
CA ILE A 32 -4.24 -20.78 19.87
C ILE A 32 -3.31 -20.12 18.82
N ILE A 33 -2.24 -20.82 18.40
CA ILE A 33 -1.31 -20.35 17.37
C ILE A 33 -2.05 -20.18 16.03
N GLY A 34 -2.93 -21.09 15.66
CA GLY A 34 -3.76 -20.99 14.45
C GLY A 34 -4.73 -19.81 14.49
N LYS A 35 -5.23 -19.42 15.67
CA LYS A 35 -6.04 -18.19 15.85
C LYS A 35 -5.19 -16.92 15.77
N THR A 36 -3.97 -16.96 16.29
CA THR A 36 -3.03 -15.83 16.19
C THR A 36 -2.36 -15.75 14.84
N GLY A 37 -2.71 -16.65 13.89
CA GLY A 37 -2.26 -16.76 12.52
C GLY A 37 -0.85 -16.18 12.31
N THR A 38 0.11 -16.95 11.84
CA THR A 38 1.40 -16.41 11.41
C THR A 38 1.12 -15.44 10.26
N SER A 39 1.00 -14.14 10.57
CA SER A 39 0.85 -13.12 9.55
C SER A 39 2.07 -13.16 8.64
N LYS A 40 1.87 -13.57 7.39
CA LYS A 40 2.94 -13.55 6.40
C LYS A 40 3.17 -12.11 5.99
N LEU A 41 4.34 -11.56 6.30
CA LEU A 41 4.74 -10.27 5.75
C LEU A 41 5.11 -10.45 4.27
N CYS A 42 4.45 -9.69 3.40
CA CYS A 42 4.73 -9.63 1.97
C CYS A 42 5.17 -8.22 1.60
N VAL A 43 6.11 -8.12 0.68
CA VAL A 43 6.57 -6.85 0.12
C VAL A 43 6.27 -6.84 -1.36
N GLY A 44 5.70 -5.75 -1.87
CA GLY A 44 5.44 -5.54 -3.28
C GLY A 44 6.23 -4.35 -3.82
N HIS A 45 6.56 -4.42 -5.09
CA HIS A 45 7.17 -3.34 -5.84
C HIS A 45 6.39 -3.13 -7.13
N GLY A 46 6.07 -1.86 -7.45
CA GLY A 46 5.43 -1.47 -8.71
C GLY A 46 6.18 -0.31 -9.32
N TYR A 47 6.16 -0.25 -10.64
CA TYR A 47 6.78 0.82 -11.42
C TYR A 47 5.91 1.11 -12.63
N ASP A 48 5.62 2.39 -12.87
CA ASP A 48 4.85 2.82 -14.02
C ASP A 48 5.39 4.13 -14.57
N VAL A 49 5.26 4.33 -15.88
CA VAL A 49 5.72 5.52 -16.60
C VAL A 49 4.68 5.93 -17.63
N HIS A 50 4.25 7.17 -17.55
CA HIS A 50 3.32 7.73 -18.49
C HIS A 50 3.91 8.94 -19.22
N ARG A 51 3.57 9.05 -20.49
CA ARG A 51 3.97 10.20 -21.34
C ARG A 51 3.14 11.43 -20.96
N LEU A 52 3.78 12.59 -20.88
CA LEU A 52 3.10 13.87 -20.78
C LEU A 52 2.54 14.31 -22.15
N VAL A 53 1.29 14.78 -22.15
CA VAL A 53 0.60 15.30 -23.32
C VAL A 53 -0.21 16.55 -22.98
N GLU A 54 -0.44 17.41 -23.97
CA GLU A 54 -1.25 18.62 -23.80
C GLU A 54 -2.75 18.31 -23.62
N GLY A 55 -3.44 19.21 -22.94
CA GLY A 55 -4.90 19.17 -22.81
C GLY A 55 -5.44 18.15 -21.82
N ARG A 56 -4.58 17.54 -21.02
CA ARG A 56 -4.99 16.65 -19.93
C ARG A 56 -4.65 17.24 -18.56
N LYS A 57 -5.46 16.90 -17.57
CA LYS A 57 -5.14 17.18 -16.16
C LYS A 57 -3.98 16.30 -15.70
N LEU A 58 -3.10 16.86 -14.90
CA LEU A 58 -2.09 16.09 -14.17
C LEU A 58 -2.69 15.66 -12.84
N ILE A 59 -2.92 14.35 -12.68
CA ILE A 59 -3.43 13.75 -11.44
C ILE A 59 -2.36 12.80 -10.90
N LEU A 60 -2.00 12.97 -9.63
CA LEU A 60 -1.04 12.12 -8.93
C LEU A 60 -1.57 11.81 -7.52
N CYS A 61 -1.62 10.54 -7.17
CA CYS A 61 -2.20 10.04 -5.92
C CYS A 61 -3.63 10.58 -5.67
N GLY A 62 -4.43 10.70 -6.74
CA GLY A 62 -5.79 11.25 -6.68
C GLY A 62 -5.89 12.77 -6.55
N VAL A 63 -4.76 13.48 -6.53
CA VAL A 63 -4.70 14.95 -6.38
C VAL A 63 -4.45 15.60 -7.75
N GLU A 64 -5.32 16.54 -8.13
CA GLU A 64 -5.09 17.37 -9.32
C GLU A 64 -3.98 18.38 -9.06
N VAL A 65 -2.91 18.29 -9.82
CA VAL A 65 -1.75 19.18 -9.74
C VAL A 65 -1.84 20.23 -10.84
N PRO A 66 -2.09 21.51 -10.52
CA PRO A 66 -2.12 22.57 -11.51
C PRO A 66 -0.78 22.70 -12.24
N ASN A 67 -0.83 22.61 -13.55
CA ASN A 67 0.32 22.70 -14.44
C ASN A 67 0.14 23.87 -15.42
N LYS A 68 1.07 24.81 -15.41
CA LYS A 68 1.02 26.00 -16.28
C LYS A 68 1.15 25.67 -17.76
N ASP A 69 1.79 24.53 -18.06
CA ASP A 69 2.04 24.09 -19.43
C ASP A 69 0.85 23.28 -19.97
N ASN A 70 -0.27 23.17 -19.21
CA ASN A 70 -1.46 22.39 -19.57
C ASN A 70 -1.13 20.94 -19.96
N LEU A 71 -0.10 20.35 -19.33
CA LEU A 71 0.35 18.98 -19.57
C LEU A 71 -0.21 18.05 -18.50
N GLY A 72 -0.71 16.92 -18.91
CA GLY A 72 -1.11 15.82 -18.05
C GLY A 72 -0.65 14.48 -18.60
N LEU A 73 -0.87 13.40 -17.85
CA LEU A 73 -0.41 12.07 -18.22
C LEU A 73 -1.35 11.41 -19.22
N LEU A 74 -0.78 10.71 -20.21
CA LEU A 74 -1.52 9.95 -21.20
C LEU A 74 -1.83 8.55 -20.66
N GLY A 75 -3.10 8.15 -20.66
CA GLY A 75 -3.54 6.82 -20.29
C GLY A 75 -5.04 6.64 -20.49
N HIS A 76 -5.54 5.41 -20.29
CA HIS A 76 -6.94 5.03 -20.49
C HIS A 76 -7.87 5.56 -19.39
N SER A 77 -7.39 5.53 -18.13
CA SER A 77 -8.04 6.08 -16.94
C SER A 77 -7.78 7.59 -16.83
N ASP A 78 -7.78 8.13 -15.64
CA ASP A 78 -7.25 9.46 -15.33
C ASP A 78 -5.71 9.52 -15.43
N ALA A 79 -5.06 8.38 -15.71
CA ALA A 79 -3.62 8.22 -15.92
C ALA A 79 -2.77 8.58 -14.69
N ASP A 80 -3.28 8.32 -13.48
CA ASP A 80 -2.52 8.50 -12.24
C ASP A 80 -1.44 7.42 -12.10
N VAL A 81 -0.27 7.72 -12.63
CA VAL A 81 0.88 6.80 -12.68
C VAL A 81 1.34 6.34 -11.30
N ALA A 82 1.20 7.20 -10.29
CA ALA A 82 1.60 6.87 -8.91
C ALA A 82 0.66 5.81 -8.31
N VAL A 83 -0.65 5.96 -8.54
CA VAL A 83 -1.65 4.98 -8.09
C VAL A 83 -1.54 3.67 -8.88
N HIS A 84 -1.21 3.72 -10.19
CA HIS A 84 -0.97 2.51 -10.98
C HIS A 84 0.21 1.70 -10.43
N ALA A 85 1.35 2.33 -10.18
CA ALA A 85 2.50 1.67 -9.57
C ALA A 85 2.16 1.08 -8.18
N LEU A 86 1.39 1.81 -7.36
CA LEU A 86 0.94 1.32 -6.06
C LEU A 86 0.06 0.08 -6.19
N MET A 87 -0.92 0.08 -7.12
CA MET A 87 -1.78 -1.08 -7.36
C MET A 87 -0.98 -2.30 -7.80
N ASP A 88 0.02 -2.13 -8.68
CA ASP A 88 0.89 -3.22 -9.12
C ASP A 88 1.74 -3.77 -7.95
N ALA A 89 2.26 -2.89 -7.09
CA ALA A 89 2.94 -3.32 -5.86
C ALA A 89 2.03 -4.17 -4.96
N MET A 90 0.79 -3.72 -4.74
CA MET A 90 -0.19 -4.42 -3.91
C MET A 90 -0.57 -5.78 -4.49
N LEU A 91 -0.90 -5.84 -5.77
CA LEU A 91 -1.25 -7.08 -6.48
C LEU A 91 -0.06 -8.04 -6.51
N GLY A 92 1.15 -7.55 -6.77
CA GLY A 92 2.37 -8.34 -6.78
C GLY A 92 2.70 -8.95 -5.42
N ALA A 93 2.56 -8.18 -4.32
CA ALA A 93 2.75 -8.67 -2.94
C ALA A 93 1.80 -9.83 -2.61
N ALA A 94 0.57 -9.78 -3.12
CA ALA A 94 -0.47 -10.80 -2.92
C ALA A 94 -0.44 -11.93 -3.96
N ALA A 95 0.50 -11.91 -4.92
CA ALA A 95 0.58 -12.83 -6.06
C ALA A 95 -0.72 -12.88 -6.89
N LEU A 96 -1.34 -11.73 -7.12
CA LEU A 96 -2.58 -11.57 -7.88
C LEU A 96 -2.36 -11.12 -9.33
N GLY A 97 -1.12 -10.96 -9.78
CA GLY A 97 -0.76 -10.46 -11.11
C GLY A 97 -0.58 -8.95 -11.10
N ASP A 98 -1.03 -8.26 -12.14
CA ASP A 98 -0.88 -6.84 -12.38
C ASP A 98 -2.22 -6.14 -12.68
N ILE A 99 -2.21 -4.80 -12.77
CA ILE A 99 -3.41 -4.01 -13.05
C ILE A 99 -4.01 -4.32 -14.42
N GLY A 100 -3.19 -4.64 -15.44
CA GLY A 100 -3.67 -4.95 -16.78
C GLY A 100 -4.54 -6.21 -16.82
N ARG A 101 -4.26 -7.17 -15.94
CA ARG A 101 -5.07 -8.39 -15.78
C ARG A 101 -6.45 -8.11 -15.18
N HIS A 102 -6.53 -7.17 -14.25
CA HIS A 102 -7.77 -6.84 -13.53
C HIS A 102 -8.59 -5.76 -14.22
N PHE A 103 -7.92 -4.83 -14.89
CA PHE A 103 -8.52 -3.65 -15.53
C PHE A 103 -7.98 -3.48 -16.97
N PRO A 104 -8.28 -4.42 -17.88
CA PRO A 104 -7.75 -4.36 -19.23
C PRO A 104 -8.21 -3.12 -19.99
N ASP A 105 -7.29 -2.48 -20.72
CA ASP A 105 -7.55 -1.30 -21.52
C ASP A 105 -8.61 -1.51 -22.61
N SER A 106 -8.83 -2.76 -23.01
CA SER A 106 -9.88 -3.14 -23.96
C SER A 106 -11.30 -3.02 -23.39
N ASP A 107 -11.44 -2.90 -22.06
CA ASP A 107 -12.75 -2.80 -21.41
C ASP A 107 -13.18 -1.34 -21.25
N SER A 108 -14.21 -0.97 -22.00
CA SER A 108 -14.74 0.40 -22.00
C SER A 108 -15.24 0.90 -20.64
N ARG A 109 -15.52 -0.01 -19.68
CA ARG A 109 -15.94 0.35 -18.31
C ARG A 109 -14.86 1.14 -17.56
N TYR A 110 -13.61 0.98 -17.92
CA TYR A 110 -12.47 1.64 -17.26
C TYR A 110 -12.00 2.92 -17.96
N LYS A 111 -12.62 3.26 -19.09
CA LYS A 111 -12.27 4.47 -19.83
C LYS A 111 -12.60 5.74 -19.03
N GLY A 112 -11.59 6.53 -18.69
CA GLY A 112 -11.74 7.77 -17.92
C GLY A 112 -12.10 7.58 -16.45
N ILE A 113 -12.05 6.34 -15.94
CA ILE A 113 -12.30 6.08 -14.51
C ILE A 113 -11.18 6.68 -13.66
N SER A 114 -11.53 7.10 -12.45
CA SER A 114 -10.52 7.51 -11.47
C SER A 114 -9.70 6.31 -10.99
N SER A 115 -8.38 6.42 -11.03
CA SER A 115 -7.46 5.40 -10.53
C SER A 115 -7.65 5.14 -9.02
N MET A 116 -8.14 6.12 -8.26
CA MET A 116 -8.50 5.94 -6.85
C MET A 116 -9.62 4.92 -6.66
N LYS A 117 -10.61 4.86 -7.57
CA LYS A 117 -11.67 3.81 -7.53
C LYS A 117 -11.11 2.44 -7.87
N LEU A 118 -10.13 2.37 -8.76
CA LEU A 118 -9.43 1.11 -9.06
C LEU A 118 -8.61 0.66 -7.85
N LEU A 119 -7.95 1.57 -7.14
CA LEU A 119 -7.20 1.30 -5.92
C LEU A 119 -8.12 0.71 -4.81
N GLU A 120 -9.31 1.28 -4.61
CA GLU A 120 -10.30 0.73 -3.70
C GLU A 120 -10.73 -0.70 -4.10
N HIS A 121 -10.81 -0.98 -5.41
CA HIS A 121 -11.12 -2.32 -5.90
C HIS A 121 -9.96 -3.30 -5.60
N VAL A 122 -8.71 -2.89 -5.85
CA VAL A 122 -7.53 -3.69 -5.51
C VAL A 122 -7.48 -3.98 -4.02
N ARG A 123 -7.76 -2.98 -3.16
CA ARG A 123 -7.87 -3.20 -1.72
C ARG A 123 -8.86 -4.32 -1.38
N LYS A 124 -10.06 -4.30 -1.98
CA LYS A 124 -11.07 -5.36 -1.76
C LYS A 124 -10.59 -6.74 -2.24
N LEU A 125 -9.78 -6.81 -3.31
CA LEU A 125 -9.17 -8.07 -3.73
C LEU A 125 -8.19 -8.61 -2.69
N LEU A 126 -7.42 -7.74 -2.04
CA LEU A 126 -6.53 -8.11 -0.94
C LEU A 126 -7.35 -8.59 0.28
N ASP A 127 -8.41 -7.85 0.66
CA ASP A 127 -9.30 -8.24 1.76
C ASP A 127 -9.84 -9.66 1.55
N GLY A 128 -10.21 -10.01 0.31
CA GLY A 128 -10.64 -11.37 -0.07
C GLY A 128 -9.55 -12.45 0.08
N LYS A 129 -8.29 -12.05 0.25
CA LYS A 129 -7.14 -12.91 0.55
C LYS A 129 -6.70 -12.85 2.01
N ASN A 130 -7.47 -12.19 2.89
CA ASN A 130 -7.09 -11.88 4.26
C ASN A 130 -5.74 -11.13 4.33
N ALA A 131 -5.46 -10.32 3.32
CA ALA A 131 -4.27 -9.48 3.24
C ALA A 131 -4.66 -8.00 3.31
N HIS A 132 -3.83 -7.19 3.94
CA HIS A 132 -4.01 -5.75 4.02
C HIS A 132 -2.68 -5.04 3.90
N VAL A 133 -2.73 -3.81 3.41
CA VAL A 133 -1.56 -2.94 3.35
C VAL A 133 -1.28 -2.42 4.76
N THR A 134 -0.03 -2.39 5.17
CA THR A 134 0.41 -1.83 6.45
C THR A 134 1.08 -0.48 6.28
N ASN A 135 1.78 -0.27 5.17
CA ASN A 135 2.40 1.00 4.81
C ASN A 135 2.70 1.05 3.31
N ALA A 136 2.92 2.23 2.78
CA ALA A 136 3.39 2.41 1.42
C ALA A 136 4.38 3.58 1.31
N ASP A 137 5.43 3.40 0.51
CA ASP A 137 6.37 4.45 0.12
C ASP A 137 6.30 4.63 -1.40
N ILE A 138 5.92 5.83 -1.84
CA ILE A 138 5.68 6.16 -3.23
C ILE A 138 6.73 7.16 -3.70
N THR A 139 7.57 6.75 -4.64
CA THR A 139 8.57 7.63 -5.24
C THR A 139 8.05 8.19 -6.56
N ILE A 140 7.99 9.52 -6.65
CA ILE A 140 7.59 10.23 -7.86
C ILE A 140 8.82 10.94 -8.44
N VAL A 141 9.15 10.62 -9.70
CA VAL A 141 10.24 11.26 -10.44
C VAL A 141 9.64 12.21 -11.47
N ALA A 142 9.82 13.52 -11.26
CA ALA A 142 9.28 14.52 -12.17
C ALA A 142 10.12 15.81 -12.14
N GLU A 143 10.47 16.33 -13.31
CA GLU A 143 11.16 17.62 -13.41
C GLU A 143 10.24 18.80 -13.05
N LYS A 144 9.02 18.77 -13.57
CA LYS A 144 7.95 19.79 -13.40
C LYS A 144 6.59 19.12 -13.36
N PRO A 145 5.59 19.75 -12.69
CA PRO A 145 5.67 20.92 -11.81
C PRO A 145 6.28 20.59 -10.43
N LYS A 146 6.56 21.62 -9.60
CA LYS A 146 7.00 21.39 -8.23
C LYS A 146 5.88 20.77 -7.40
N LEU A 147 6.09 19.52 -6.93
CA LEU A 147 5.08 18.70 -6.27
C LEU A 147 5.06 18.82 -4.74
N ALA A 148 6.11 19.35 -4.12
CA ALA A 148 6.31 19.34 -2.66
C ALA A 148 5.09 19.83 -1.84
N LYS A 149 4.41 20.87 -2.32
CA LYS A 149 3.23 21.42 -1.62
C LYS A 149 2.00 20.53 -1.66
N PHE A 150 1.95 19.54 -2.57
CA PHE A 150 0.84 18.61 -2.74
C PHE A 150 1.04 17.29 -2.00
N ILE A 151 2.25 17.01 -1.51
CA ILE A 151 2.57 15.76 -0.82
C ILE A 151 1.62 15.46 0.34
N PRO A 152 1.29 16.43 1.24
CA PRO A 152 0.38 16.12 2.34
C PRO A 152 -1.03 15.73 1.87
N ASP A 153 -1.50 16.29 0.74
CA ASP A 153 -2.79 15.93 0.15
C ASP A 153 -2.74 14.56 -0.51
N MET A 154 -1.64 14.23 -1.19
CA MET A 154 -1.40 12.92 -1.80
C MET A 154 -1.36 11.81 -0.74
N GLN A 155 -0.63 12.02 0.36
CA GLN A 155 -0.58 11.08 1.48
C GLN A 155 -1.96 10.84 2.08
N ARG A 156 -2.72 11.91 2.36
CA ARG A 156 -4.10 11.80 2.87
C ARG A 156 -5.03 11.06 1.93
N SER A 157 -4.93 11.32 0.63
CA SER A 157 -5.76 10.68 -0.39
C SER A 157 -5.52 9.15 -0.44
N ILE A 158 -4.25 8.73 -0.46
CA ILE A 158 -3.89 7.31 -0.46
C ILE A 158 -4.26 6.64 0.87
N ALA A 159 -3.94 7.26 2.01
CA ALA A 159 -4.28 6.75 3.34
C ALA A 159 -5.78 6.50 3.47
N ALA A 160 -6.61 7.46 3.07
CA ALA A 160 -8.07 7.33 3.08
C ALA A 160 -8.57 6.16 2.21
N ALA A 161 -8.02 5.99 1.00
CA ALA A 161 -8.41 4.91 0.09
C ALA A 161 -8.01 3.53 0.63
N LEU A 162 -6.87 3.43 1.30
CA LEU A 162 -6.37 2.19 1.87
C LEU A 162 -6.93 1.91 3.29
N GLY A 163 -7.51 2.92 3.95
CA GLY A 163 -7.97 2.80 5.35
C GLY A 163 -6.81 2.75 6.34
N LEU A 164 -5.74 3.51 6.07
CA LEU A 164 -4.52 3.63 6.87
C LEU A 164 -4.43 5.02 7.50
N ASP A 165 -3.55 5.16 8.48
CA ASP A 165 -3.14 6.46 8.98
C ASP A 165 -2.21 7.15 7.96
N THR A 166 -2.21 8.49 7.95
CA THR A 166 -1.37 9.27 7.03
C THR A 166 0.12 9.00 7.27
N ASP A 167 0.50 8.68 8.50
CA ASP A 167 1.89 8.38 8.90
C ASP A 167 2.40 7.05 8.32
N ASP A 168 1.50 6.17 7.86
CA ASP A 168 1.85 4.92 7.17
C ASP A 168 2.12 5.13 5.67
N ILE A 169 1.88 6.33 5.14
CA ILE A 169 2.08 6.66 3.73
C ILE A 169 3.21 7.67 3.59
N ASN A 170 4.25 7.30 2.87
CA ASN A 170 5.30 8.22 2.47
C ASN A 170 5.23 8.52 0.98
N CYS A 171 5.56 9.77 0.62
CA CYS A 171 5.73 10.20 -0.77
C CYS A 171 7.07 10.91 -0.92
N LEU A 172 7.94 10.31 -1.71
CA LEU A 172 9.27 10.81 -2.01
C LEU A 172 9.32 11.46 -3.39
N LEU A 173 9.94 12.63 -3.48
CA LEU A 173 10.09 13.36 -4.74
C LEU A 173 11.54 13.35 -5.20
N TYR A 174 11.75 12.94 -6.44
CA TYR A 174 13.00 13.18 -7.15
C TYR A 174 12.77 14.11 -8.32
N THR A 175 13.65 15.11 -8.45
CA THR A 175 13.70 15.95 -9.65
C THR A 175 14.85 15.48 -10.54
N SER A 176 14.57 15.28 -11.83
CA SER A 176 15.60 14.95 -12.82
C SER A 176 15.69 16.13 -13.83
N PRO A 177 16.89 16.61 -14.17
CA PRO A 177 18.17 16.18 -13.63
C PRO A 177 18.35 16.61 -12.17
N SER A 178 18.90 15.72 -11.36
CA SER A 178 19.36 16.07 -10.01
C SER A 178 20.56 17.02 -10.13
N PRO A 179 20.78 17.96 -9.19
CA PRO A 179 22.01 18.74 -9.14
C PRO A 179 23.29 17.89 -9.18
N ARG A 180 23.22 16.64 -8.75
CA ARG A 180 24.35 15.68 -8.84
C ARG A 180 24.58 15.16 -10.25
N ASP A 181 23.54 15.08 -11.08
CA ASP A 181 23.65 14.55 -12.45
C ASP A 181 24.28 15.60 -13.41
N VAL A 182 24.32 16.87 -13.00
CA VAL A 182 24.89 17.99 -13.78
C VAL A 182 26.42 18.13 -13.51
N GLU A 183 26.93 17.60 -12.42
CA GLU A 183 28.37 17.68 -12.08
C GLU A 183 29.21 16.56 -12.72
N GLU A 184 28.57 15.53 -13.30
CA GLU A 184 29.26 14.39 -13.94
C GLU A 184 29.25 14.43 -15.50
N SER A 185 28.82 15.53 -16.12
CA SER A 185 28.74 15.67 -17.60
C SER A 185 29.75 16.67 -18.17
#